data_0dd568f1f04da8a66572eb2cb34ab006
#
_entry.id   0dd568f1f04da8a66572eb2cb34ab006
#
_cell.length_a   1.000
_cell.length_b   1.000
_cell.length_c   1.000
_cell.angle_alpha   90.00
_cell.angle_beta   90.00
_cell.angle_gamma   90.00
#
_symmetry.space_group_name_H-M   'P 1'
#
loop_
_entity.id
_entity.type
_entity.pdbx_description
1 polymer ?
#
loop_
_entity_poly.entity_id
_entity_poly.type
_entity_poly.pdbx_seq_one_letter_code
_entity_poly.pdbx_strand_id
1 'polypeptide(L)'
;MEWDYGDAVEDFNATGAGLFITNEGNFQYGNATLSYYDPETQQVQNEVFFRANGMKLGDVAQSMCIHDNKGWVVVNNSHVIFAIDLNTFKEVGRITNLTSPRYIHFLSDEKAYVTQLWDNRIFIINPKKYEITGYIQVPDMTMESGSTEQMVQYGKYVYCNCWSYQNRIIKIDTETDQVVEELKVGIQPTSLVMDKNHKMWTITDGGYEGSPYGYEAPSLYRIDAETFT
;
A
#
# COMPACT_ATOMS: atom_id res chain seq x y z
N MET A 1 -5.46 -27.08 -12.78
CA MET A 1 -6.81 -27.24 -12.22
C MET A 1 -7.47 -25.88 -12.40
N GLU A 2 -8.31 -25.74 -13.39
CA GLU A 2 -9.12 -24.53 -13.58
C GLU A 2 -10.23 -24.57 -12.54
N TRP A 3 -10.26 -23.59 -11.66
CA TRP A 3 -11.38 -23.44 -10.73
C TRP A 3 -12.54 -22.85 -11.54
N ASP A 4 -13.63 -23.58 -11.61
CA ASP A 4 -14.89 -23.08 -12.13
C ASP A 4 -15.49 -22.13 -11.08
N TYR A 5 -15.28 -20.85 -11.29
CA TYR A 5 -15.77 -19.80 -10.41
C TYR A 5 -17.24 -19.45 -10.70
N GLY A 6 -18.05 -20.26 -11.24
CA GLY A 6 -19.47 -19.99 -11.51
C GLY A 6 -19.88 -18.51 -11.53
N ASP A 7 -20.84 -18.13 -12.31
CA ASP A 7 -21.32 -16.74 -12.49
C ASP A 7 -22.09 -16.17 -11.27
N ALA A 8 -21.90 -16.70 -10.07
CA ALA A 8 -22.71 -16.33 -8.92
C ALA A 8 -22.18 -15.08 -8.23
N VAL A 9 -22.81 -13.95 -8.49
CA VAL A 9 -22.73 -12.77 -7.63
C VAL A 9 -23.51 -13.05 -6.35
N GLU A 10 -22.82 -13.07 -5.21
CA GLU A 10 -23.43 -13.30 -3.90
C GLU A 10 -23.75 -11.96 -3.21
N ASP A 11 -24.88 -11.93 -2.49
CA ASP A 11 -25.19 -10.83 -1.60
C ASP A 11 -24.58 -11.10 -0.22
N PHE A 12 -23.58 -10.28 0.12
CA PHE A 12 -22.94 -10.32 1.43
C PHE A 12 -23.56 -9.30 2.38
N ASN A 13 -23.56 -9.65 3.64
CA ASN A 13 -23.96 -8.76 4.72
C ASN A 13 -22.96 -8.94 5.86
N ALA A 14 -21.84 -8.21 5.79
CA ALA A 14 -20.81 -8.27 6.81
C ALA A 14 -21.29 -7.62 8.12
N THR A 15 -20.91 -8.20 9.25
CA THR A 15 -21.33 -7.76 10.59
C THR A 15 -20.61 -6.50 11.09
N GLY A 16 -19.73 -5.90 10.29
CA GLY A 16 -19.10 -4.60 10.55
C GLY A 16 -17.83 -4.62 11.41
N ALA A 17 -17.48 -5.74 12.03
CA ALA A 17 -16.31 -5.84 12.93
C ALA A 17 -15.31 -6.94 12.50
N GLY A 18 -15.11 -7.12 11.20
CA GLY A 18 -14.26 -8.17 10.68
C GLY A 18 -12.84 -7.76 10.32
N LEU A 19 -12.04 -8.75 9.97
CA LEU A 19 -10.67 -8.59 9.50
C LEU A 19 -10.60 -8.93 8.01
N PHE A 20 -10.13 -7.99 7.20
CA PHE A 20 -9.79 -8.24 5.80
C PHE A 20 -8.38 -8.79 5.69
N ILE A 21 -8.20 -9.77 4.83
CA ILE A 21 -6.92 -10.43 4.57
C ILE A 21 -6.68 -10.37 3.07
N THR A 22 -5.68 -9.58 2.66
CA THR A 22 -5.19 -9.59 1.27
C THR A 22 -4.33 -10.82 1.06
N ASN A 23 -4.69 -11.65 0.10
CA ASN A 23 -3.90 -12.79 -0.32
C ASN A 23 -3.18 -12.38 -1.60
N GLU A 24 -1.87 -12.19 -1.52
CA GLU A 24 -1.04 -11.65 -2.59
C GLU A 24 -1.12 -12.51 -3.86
N GLY A 25 -1.18 -13.82 -3.68
CA GLY A 25 -1.10 -14.77 -4.79
C GLY A 25 0.33 -14.96 -5.28
N ASN A 26 0.47 -15.54 -6.45
CA ASN A 26 1.76 -15.72 -7.12
C ASN A 26 1.92 -14.65 -8.21
N PHE A 27 3.07 -14.00 -8.23
CA PHE A 27 3.41 -12.99 -9.23
C PHE A 27 3.23 -13.50 -10.66
N GLN A 28 2.52 -12.76 -11.50
CA GLN A 28 2.13 -13.07 -12.88
C GLN A 28 1.08 -14.18 -13.07
N TYR A 29 0.43 -14.64 -11.98
CA TYR A 29 -0.63 -15.65 -12.09
C TYR A 29 -2.05 -15.08 -12.05
N GLY A 30 -2.22 -13.81 -11.67
CA GLY A 30 -3.53 -13.16 -11.59
C GLY A 30 -4.48 -13.87 -10.61
N ASN A 31 -3.94 -14.42 -9.53
CA ASN A 31 -4.66 -15.22 -8.54
C ASN A 31 -4.69 -14.60 -7.15
N ALA A 32 -4.48 -13.28 -7.06
CA ALA A 32 -4.69 -12.55 -5.83
C ALA A 32 -6.16 -12.57 -5.40
N THR A 33 -6.42 -12.68 -4.10
CA THR A 33 -7.77 -12.72 -3.56
C THR A 33 -7.91 -11.86 -2.31
N LEU A 34 -9.16 -11.61 -1.91
CA LEU A 34 -9.50 -10.97 -0.65
C LEU A 34 -10.32 -11.94 0.19
N SER A 35 -9.91 -12.18 1.43
CA SER A 35 -10.65 -12.95 2.41
C SER A 35 -11.17 -12.04 3.52
N TYR A 36 -12.27 -12.44 4.16
CA TYR A 36 -12.86 -11.75 5.29
C TYR A 36 -13.04 -12.74 6.45
N TYR A 37 -12.53 -12.39 7.61
CA TYR A 37 -12.74 -13.12 8.86
C TYR A 37 -13.76 -12.38 9.71
N ASP A 38 -14.83 -13.08 10.09
CA ASP A 38 -15.84 -12.59 11.00
C ASP A 38 -15.53 -13.10 12.43
N PRO A 39 -15.21 -12.23 13.37
CA PRO A 39 -14.88 -12.63 14.74
C PRO A 39 -16.11 -13.08 15.55
N GLU A 40 -17.33 -12.72 15.19
CA GLU A 40 -18.54 -13.14 15.87
C GLU A 40 -18.87 -14.59 15.55
N THR A 41 -18.79 -14.95 14.28
CA THR A 41 -19.06 -16.33 13.82
C THR A 41 -17.81 -17.21 13.81
N GLN A 42 -16.62 -16.61 13.94
CA GLN A 42 -15.31 -17.26 13.83
C GLN A 42 -15.09 -17.95 12.48
N GLN A 43 -15.70 -17.44 11.42
CA GLN A 43 -15.61 -17.99 10.07
C GLN A 43 -14.77 -17.11 9.16
N VAL A 44 -14.05 -17.77 8.24
CA VAL A 44 -13.35 -17.12 7.14
C VAL A 44 -14.15 -17.31 5.86
N GLN A 45 -14.41 -16.21 5.17
CA GLN A 45 -15.00 -16.21 3.83
C GLN A 45 -13.88 -15.88 2.85
N ASN A 46 -13.58 -16.81 1.95
CA ASN A 46 -12.56 -16.62 0.93
C ASN A 46 -13.14 -15.99 -0.35
N GLU A 47 -12.25 -15.32 -1.12
CA GLU A 47 -12.58 -14.77 -2.45
C GLU A 47 -13.77 -13.79 -2.45
N VAL A 48 -13.97 -13.07 -1.33
CA VAL A 48 -15.13 -12.19 -1.15
C VAL A 48 -15.27 -11.12 -2.24
N PHE A 49 -14.15 -10.63 -2.78
CA PHE A 49 -14.20 -9.68 -3.90
C PHE A 49 -14.75 -10.35 -5.17
N PHE A 50 -14.24 -11.54 -5.53
CA PHE A 50 -14.72 -12.25 -6.71
C PHE A 50 -16.20 -12.63 -6.58
N ARG A 51 -16.58 -13.19 -5.44
CA ARG A 51 -17.96 -13.63 -5.17
C ARG A 51 -18.96 -12.45 -5.21
N ALA A 52 -18.54 -11.26 -4.75
CA ALA A 52 -19.40 -10.08 -4.78
C ALA A 52 -19.48 -9.38 -6.15
N ASN A 53 -18.45 -9.51 -7.00
CA ASN A 53 -18.32 -8.69 -8.21
C ASN A 53 -18.31 -9.52 -9.52
N GLY A 54 -18.17 -10.84 -9.47
CA GLY A 54 -18.08 -11.70 -10.65
C GLY A 54 -16.78 -11.50 -11.47
N MET A 55 -15.78 -10.86 -10.88
CA MET A 55 -14.48 -10.64 -11.54
C MET A 55 -13.31 -10.85 -10.57
N LYS A 56 -12.16 -11.27 -11.09
CA LYS A 56 -10.95 -11.48 -10.31
C LYS A 56 -10.41 -10.16 -9.76
N LEU A 57 -9.80 -10.22 -8.57
CA LEU A 57 -9.12 -9.07 -7.98
C LEU A 57 -7.89 -8.66 -8.81
N GLY A 58 -7.14 -9.63 -9.31
CA GLY A 58 -5.98 -9.38 -10.17
C GLY A 58 -4.72 -10.10 -9.70
N ASP A 59 -3.59 -9.43 -9.87
CA ASP A 59 -2.27 -9.96 -9.59
C ASP A 59 -1.56 -9.12 -8.53
N VAL A 60 -1.14 -9.76 -7.45
CA VAL A 60 -0.46 -9.18 -6.28
C VAL A 60 -1.33 -8.18 -5.51
N ALA A 61 -2.22 -8.69 -4.63
CA ALA A 61 -2.95 -7.86 -3.67
C ALA A 61 -2.02 -7.41 -2.54
N GLN A 62 -1.33 -6.30 -2.77
CA GLN A 62 -0.22 -5.81 -1.95
C GLN A 62 -0.63 -5.31 -0.57
N SER A 63 -1.69 -4.54 -0.51
CA SER A 63 -2.13 -3.91 0.74
C SER A 63 -3.61 -3.55 0.70
N MET A 64 -4.16 -3.26 1.86
CA MET A 64 -5.50 -2.71 2.01
C MET A 64 -5.52 -1.65 3.11
N CYS A 65 -6.29 -0.60 2.89
CA CYS A 65 -6.56 0.45 3.88
C CYS A 65 -8.06 0.70 3.97
N ILE A 66 -8.57 1.03 5.16
CA ILE A 66 -9.97 1.42 5.36
C ILE A 66 -10.03 2.93 5.54
N HIS A 67 -10.83 3.59 4.73
CA HIS A 67 -11.10 5.02 4.82
C HIS A 67 -12.50 5.35 4.30
N ASP A 68 -13.23 6.24 4.98
CA ASP A 68 -14.58 6.71 4.62
C ASP A 68 -15.54 5.55 4.31
N ASN A 69 -15.62 4.56 5.22
CA ASN A 69 -16.43 3.34 5.10
C ASN A 69 -16.17 2.51 3.82
N LYS A 70 -15.03 2.67 3.22
CA LYS A 70 -14.58 1.90 2.05
C LYS A 70 -13.30 1.14 2.37
N GLY A 71 -13.16 -0.03 1.80
CA GLY A 71 -11.91 -0.76 1.73
C GLY A 71 -11.19 -0.41 0.44
N TRP A 72 -9.94 0.03 0.54
CA TRP A 72 -9.11 0.39 -0.61
C TRP A 72 -8.06 -0.70 -0.80
N VAL A 73 -8.28 -1.56 -1.79
CA VAL A 73 -7.42 -2.72 -2.07
C VAL A 73 -6.42 -2.37 -3.16
N VAL A 74 -5.16 -2.36 -2.80
CA VAL A 74 -4.06 -2.04 -3.73
C VAL A 74 -3.60 -3.32 -4.42
N VAL A 75 -3.74 -3.38 -5.74
CA VAL A 75 -3.35 -4.53 -6.56
C VAL A 75 -2.17 -4.16 -7.44
N ASN A 76 -0.98 -4.50 -6.96
CA ASN A 76 0.30 -4.01 -7.44
C ASN A 76 0.52 -4.29 -8.94
N ASN A 77 0.55 -5.55 -9.33
CA ASN A 77 0.87 -5.94 -10.72
C ASN A 77 -0.34 -5.89 -11.67
N SER A 78 -1.52 -5.50 -11.17
CA SER A 78 -2.68 -5.12 -11.99
C SER A 78 -2.84 -3.62 -12.15
N HIS A 79 -1.93 -2.81 -11.58
CA HIS A 79 -1.85 -1.36 -11.75
C HIS A 79 -3.15 -0.62 -11.36
N VAL A 80 -3.83 -1.13 -10.32
CA VAL A 80 -5.16 -0.65 -9.91
C VAL A 80 -5.31 -0.61 -8.40
N ILE A 81 -6.14 0.30 -7.92
CA ILE A 81 -6.67 0.29 -6.56
C ILE A 81 -8.18 0.20 -6.66
N PHE A 82 -8.78 -0.81 -6.05
CA PHE A 82 -10.23 -0.94 -5.93
C PHE A 82 -10.72 -0.29 -4.65
N ALA A 83 -11.81 0.48 -4.74
CA ALA A 83 -12.60 0.88 -3.59
C ALA A 83 -13.82 -0.04 -3.48
N ILE A 84 -13.99 -0.69 -2.34
CA ILE A 84 -15.10 -1.60 -2.07
C ILE A 84 -15.94 -1.13 -0.88
N ASP A 85 -17.22 -1.40 -0.92
CA ASP A 85 -18.11 -1.27 0.24
C ASP A 85 -17.78 -2.36 1.28
N LEU A 86 -17.62 -1.97 2.54
CA LEU A 86 -17.15 -2.86 3.60
C LEU A 86 -18.20 -3.92 4.01
N ASN A 87 -19.47 -3.71 3.71
CA ASN A 87 -20.54 -4.65 4.09
C ASN A 87 -20.87 -5.63 2.97
N THR A 88 -20.86 -5.16 1.73
CA THR A 88 -21.27 -5.95 0.57
C THR A 88 -20.09 -6.46 -0.25
N PHE A 89 -18.86 -5.98 0.01
CA PHE A 89 -17.63 -6.24 -0.73
C PHE A 89 -17.71 -5.85 -2.22
N LYS A 90 -18.79 -5.17 -2.62
CA LYS A 90 -18.99 -4.70 -3.98
C LYS A 90 -18.06 -3.52 -4.29
N GLU A 91 -17.50 -3.51 -5.47
CA GLU A 91 -16.75 -2.38 -5.97
C GLU A 91 -17.66 -1.16 -6.08
N VAL A 92 -17.18 -0.03 -5.54
CA VAL A 92 -17.84 1.28 -5.64
C VAL A 92 -17.03 2.27 -6.46
N GLY A 93 -15.80 1.91 -6.82
CA GLY A 93 -14.93 2.70 -7.68
C GLY A 93 -13.54 2.11 -7.77
N ARG A 94 -12.74 2.65 -8.69
CA ARG A 94 -11.33 2.24 -8.85
C ARG A 94 -10.46 3.35 -9.37
N ILE A 95 -9.17 3.29 -9.05
CA ILE A 95 -8.13 4.15 -9.59
C ILE A 95 -7.26 3.30 -10.50
N THR A 96 -7.09 3.73 -11.74
CA THR A 96 -6.28 3.07 -12.77
C THR A 96 -5.13 3.97 -13.22
N ASN A 97 -4.32 3.50 -14.16
CA ASN A 97 -3.15 4.21 -14.68
C ASN A 97 -2.06 4.47 -13.63
N LEU A 98 -1.99 3.62 -12.61
CA LEU A 98 -0.90 3.55 -11.68
C LEU A 98 0.25 2.73 -12.30
N THR A 99 1.50 2.98 -11.87
CA THR A 99 2.64 2.20 -12.40
C THR A 99 2.72 0.83 -11.75
N SER A 100 2.87 0.80 -10.44
CA SER A 100 2.97 -0.44 -9.65
C SER A 100 2.67 -0.08 -8.19
N PRO A 101 1.39 0.17 -7.84
CA PRO A 101 1.01 0.74 -6.56
C PRO A 101 1.35 -0.19 -5.39
N ARG A 102 1.81 0.39 -4.28
CA ARG A 102 2.21 -0.34 -3.08
C ARG A 102 1.28 -0.08 -1.90
N TYR A 103 1.16 1.17 -1.49
CA TYR A 103 0.35 1.57 -0.34
C TYR A 103 -0.39 2.88 -0.66
N ILE A 104 -1.53 3.05 -0.01
CA ILE A 104 -2.31 4.29 -0.04
C ILE A 104 -2.34 4.91 1.35
N HIS A 105 -2.11 6.22 1.46
CA HIS A 105 -2.18 6.99 2.70
C HIS A 105 -3.11 8.18 2.52
N PHE A 106 -4.17 8.24 3.32
CA PHE A 106 -5.17 9.30 3.24
C PHE A 106 -4.78 10.50 4.08
N LEU A 107 -4.80 11.68 3.46
CA LEU A 107 -4.64 12.97 4.13
C LEU A 107 -6.00 13.61 4.43
N SER A 108 -6.97 13.34 3.56
CA SER A 108 -8.37 13.75 3.69
C SER A 108 -9.25 12.91 2.75
N ASP A 109 -10.55 13.15 2.76
CA ASP A 109 -11.48 12.52 1.80
C ASP A 109 -11.22 12.91 0.33
N GLU A 110 -10.45 14.00 0.09
CA GLU A 110 -10.19 14.53 -1.24
C GLU A 110 -8.72 14.43 -1.65
N LYS A 111 -7.84 13.97 -0.75
CA LYS A 111 -6.41 13.86 -1.02
C LYS A 111 -5.81 12.64 -0.34
N ALA A 112 -5.13 11.81 -1.13
CA ALA A 112 -4.31 10.71 -0.63
C ALA A 112 -3.05 10.57 -1.47
N TYR A 113 -2.03 9.93 -0.89
CA TYR A 113 -0.80 9.55 -1.57
C TYR A 113 -0.79 8.06 -1.88
N VAL A 114 -0.26 7.71 -3.04
CA VAL A 114 -0.07 6.31 -3.47
C VAL A 114 1.39 6.09 -3.82
N THR A 115 2.04 5.23 -3.06
CA THR A 115 3.43 4.82 -3.30
C THR A 115 3.52 3.79 -4.44
N GLN A 116 4.66 3.75 -5.10
CA GLN A 116 4.88 2.94 -6.30
C GLN A 116 6.18 2.14 -6.20
N LEU A 117 6.18 0.96 -6.81
CA LEU A 117 7.37 0.22 -7.19
C LEU A 117 7.66 0.49 -8.67
N TRP A 118 8.95 0.55 -9.06
CA TRP A 118 9.37 0.86 -10.43
C TRP A 118 8.88 2.22 -10.94
N ASP A 119 8.82 3.20 -10.03
CA ASP A 119 8.52 4.59 -10.32
C ASP A 119 9.26 5.50 -9.33
N ASN A 120 9.69 6.65 -9.80
CA ASN A 120 10.36 7.65 -8.97
C ASN A 120 9.39 8.73 -8.47
N ARG A 121 8.09 8.44 -8.51
CA ARG A 121 7.03 9.35 -8.09
C ARG A 121 6.12 8.68 -7.06
N ILE A 122 5.59 9.49 -6.16
CA ILE A 122 4.42 9.15 -5.34
C ILE A 122 3.23 9.85 -5.98
N PHE A 123 2.16 9.12 -6.27
CA PHE A 123 1.00 9.71 -6.93
C PHE A 123 0.08 10.38 -5.91
N ILE A 124 -0.48 11.52 -6.30
CA ILE A 124 -1.51 12.23 -5.55
C ILE A 124 -2.84 11.91 -6.21
N ILE A 125 -3.80 11.45 -5.41
CA ILE A 125 -5.12 11.07 -5.89
C ILE A 125 -6.23 11.86 -5.19
N ASN A 126 -7.35 11.99 -5.88
CA ASN A 126 -8.61 12.41 -5.26
C ASN A 126 -9.49 11.17 -5.04
N PRO A 127 -9.67 10.70 -3.79
CA PRO A 127 -10.45 9.49 -3.51
C PRO A 127 -11.93 9.59 -3.84
N LYS A 128 -12.53 10.78 -3.73
CA LYS A 128 -13.95 10.99 -4.08
C LYS A 128 -14.22 10.86 -5.58
N LYS A 129 -13.23 11.18 -6.40
CA LYS A 129 -13.35 11.15 -7.87
C LYS A 129 -12.68 9.94 -8.50
N TYR A 130 -11.94 9.15 -7.71
CA TYR A 130 -11.15 8.00 -8.18
C TYR A 130 -10.16 8.37 -9.29
N GLU A 131 -9.51 9.53 -9.17
CA GLU A 131 -8.61 10.06 -10.19
C GLU A 131 -7.24 10.46 -9.64
N ILE A 132 -6.21 10.36 -10.48
CA ILE A 132 -4.88 10.89 -10.20
C ILE A 132 -4.92 12.40 -10.48
N THR A 133 -4.50 13.20 -9.49
CA THR A 133 -4.49 14.68 -9.59
C THR A 133 -3.10 15.28 -9.72
N GLY A 134 -2.05 14.50 -9.43
CA GLY A 134 -0.66 14.95 -9.49
C GLY A 134 0.30 13.88 -9.03
N TYR A 135 1.53 14.31 -8.82
CA TYR A 135 2.58 13.44 -8.28
C TYR A 135 3.65 14.25 -7.53
N ILE A 136 4.30 13.58 -6.60
CA ILE A 136 5.48 14.06 -5.89
C ILE A 136 6.69 13.40 -6.52
N GLN A 137 7.62 14.18 -7.06
CA GLN A 137 8.90 13.67 -7.54
C GLN A 137 9.80 13.33 -6.36
N VAL A 138 10.30 12.10 -6.30
CA VAL A 138 11.29 11.69 -5.28
C VAL A 138 12.69 12.00 -5.82
N PRO A 139 13.46 12.88 -5.15
CA PRO A 139 14.79 13.25 -5.61
C PRO A 139 15.74 12.04 -5.67
N ASP A 140 16.68 12.07 -6.61
CA ASP A 140 17.76 11.08 -6.77
C ASP A 140 17.30 9.61 -6.84
N MET A 141 16.07 9.39 -7.31
CA MET A 141 15.49 8.08 -7.55
C MET A 141 15.27 7.89 -9.06
N THR A 142 15.66 6.73 -9.60
CA THR A 142 15.38 6.37 -11.00
C THR A 142 14.13 5.50 -11.09
N MET A 143 13.60 5.32 -12.29
CA MET A 143 12.46 4.43 -12.51
C MET A 143 12.84 2.97 -12.21
N GLU A 144 14.03 2.53 -12.58
CA GLU A 144 14.51 1.15 -12.40
C GLU A 144 14.77 0.81 -10.94
N SER A 145 15.17 1.79 -10.13
CA SER A 145 15.40 1.63 -8.69
C SER A 145 14.33 2.31 -7.84
N GLY A 146 13.26 2.77 -8.47
CA GLY A 146 12.18 3.47 -7.79
C GLY A 146 11.36 2.53 -6.92
N SER A 147 11.33 2.81 -5.62
CA SER A 147 10.49 2.08 -4.68
C SER A 147 10.18 2.94 -3.48
N THR A 148 8.94 3.36 -3.40
CA THR A 148 8.35 3.97 -2.22
C THR A 148 7.33 3.02 -1.64
N GLU A 149 7.32 2.85 -0.32
CA GLU A 149 6.56 1.80 0.37
C GLU A 149 5.59 2.38 1.40
N GLN A 150 5.68 1.94 2.64
CA GLN A 150 4.77 2.35 3.71
C GLN A 150 4.94 3.82 4.08
N MET A 151 3.84 4.41 4.48
CA MET A 151 3.78 5.80 4.92
C MET A 151 3.20 5.91 6.32
N VAL A 152 3.78 6.82 7.13
CA VAL A 152 3.23 7.25 8.41
C VAL A 152 3.19 8.77 8.47
N GLN A 153 2.27 9.32 9.25
CA GLN A 153 2.09 10.78 9.32
C GLN A 153 2.28 11.30 10.75
N TYR A 154 3.01 12.42 10.86
CA TYR A 154 3.10 13.22 12.08
C TYR A 154 2.95 14.70 11.76
N GLY A 155 1.92 15.32 12.32
CA GLY A 155 1.55 16.69 11.98
C GLY A 155 1.24 16.86 10.50
N LYS A 156 1.88 17.83 9.86
CA LYS A 156 1.76 18.07 8.42
C LYS A 156 2.73 17.25 7.55
N TYR A 157 3.53 16.39 8.15
CA TYR A 157 4.53 15.62 7.43
C TYR A 157 4.13 14.15 7.29
N VAL A 158 4.33 13.63 6.09
CA VAL A 158 4.28 12.19 5.79
C VAL A 158 5.70 11.70 5.61
N TYR A 159 6.01 10.58 6.25
CA TYR A 159 7.28 9.88 6.13
C TYR A 159 7.06 8.60 5.32
N CYS A 160 7.98 8.28 4.43
CA CYS A 160 7.90 7.12 3.56
C CYS A 160 9.25 6.41 3.48
N ASN A 161 9.27 5.10 3.68
CA ASN A 161 10.47 4.31 3.44
C ASN A 161 10.65 4.03 1.94
N CYS A 162 11.90 4.09 1.50
CA CYS A 162 12.30 3.74 0.13
C CYS A 162 13.06 2.42 0.17
N TRP A 163 12.46 1.37 -0.38
CA TRP A 163 12.94 0.00 -0.21
C TRP A 163 13.92 -0.43 -1.30
N SER A 164 13.43 -0.93 -2.43
CA SER A 164 14.23 -1.63 -3.44
C SER A 164 15.41 -0.78 -3.91
N TYR A 165 16.62 -1.27 -3.62
CA TYR A 165 17.89 -0.61 -3.96
C TYR A 165 18.09 0.79 -3.34
N GLN A 166 17.35 1.10 -2.26
CA GLN A 166 17.40 2.36 -1.55
C GLN A 166 17.86 2.15 -0.10
N ASN A 167 18.13 3.22 0.63
CA ASN A 167 18.60 3.19 2.02
C ASN A 167 18.17 4.44 2.81
N ARG A 168 16.94 4.89 2.59
CA ARG A 168 16.47 6.14 3.18
C ARG A 168 14.99 6.15 3.53
N ILE A 169 14.65 7.03 4.45
CA ILE A 169 13.29 7.51 4.72
C ILE A 169 13.21 8.93 4.18
N ILE A 170 12.15 9.25 3.46
CA ILE A 170 11.88 10.61 2.98
C ILE A 170 10.77 11.25 3.81
N LYS A 171 10.87 12.58 3.99
CA LYS A 171 9.88 13.42 4.67
C LYS A 171 9.20 14.32 3.64
N ILE A 172 7.89 14.26 3.58
CA ILE A 172 7.05 14.97 2.63
C ILE A 172 6.23 16.01 3.38
N ASP A 173 6.25 17.26 2.95
CA ASP A 173 5.36 18.31 3.43
C ASP A 173 4.03 18.22 2.65
N THR A 174 2.93 17.97 3.35
CA THR A 174 1.60 17.75 2.76
C THR A 174 0.91 19.02 2.27
N GLU A 175 1.43 20.18 2.66
CA GLU A 175 0.92 21.49 2.20
C GLU A 175 1.52 21.86 0.83
N THR A 176 2.77 21.45 0.56
CA THR A 176 3.46 21.75 -0.69
C THR A 176 3.57 20.57 -1.64
N ASP A 177 3.30 19.35 -1.17
CA ASP A 177 3.47 18.10 -1.90
C ASP A 177 4.92 17.92 -2.40
N GLN A 178 5.88 18.20 -1.53
CA GLN A 178 7.30 18.09 -1.85
C GLN A 178 8.06 17.28 -0.80
N VAL A 179 9.06 16.53 -1.24
CA VAL A 179 10.06 15.94 -0.35
C VAL A 179 10.93 17.10 0.17
N VAL A 180 10.94 17.29 1.48
CA VAL A 180 11.64 18.41 2.14
C VAL A 180 12.89 17.97 2.89
N GLU A 181 12.98 16.68 3.23
CA GLU A 181 14.11 16.14 3.99
C GLU A 181 14.23 14.63 3.73
N GLU A 182 15.42 14.08 3.88
CA GLU A 182 15.67 12.65 3.85
C GLU A 182 16.62 12.24 4.98
N LEU A 183 16.39 11.04 5.50
CA LEU A 183 17.23 10.42 6.52
C LEU A 183 17.80 9.11 5.98
N LYS A 184 19.12 8.99 5.96
CA LYS A 184 19.80 7.78 5.58
C LYS A 184 19.67 6.75 6.69
N VAL A 185 19.26 5.53 6.30
CA VAL A 185 19.21 4.34 7.15
C VAL A 185 20.01 3.21 6.49
N GLY A 186 19.89 1.99 6.99
CA GLY A 186 20.48 0.83 6.35
C GLY A 186 19.83 0.48 5.01
N ILE A 187 20.44 -0.47 4.32
CA ILE A 187 20.03 -0.91 2.97
C ILE A 187 18.66 -1.58 3.04
N GLN A 188 17.78 -1.15 2.13
CA GLN A 188 16.46 -1.71 1.89
C GLN A 188 15.56 -1.71 3.15
N PRO A 189 15.13 -0.53 3.64
CA PRO A 189 14.12 -0.45 4.69
C PRO A 189 12.78 -1.00 4.19
N THR A 190 12.31 -2.10 4.78
CA THR A 190 11.16 -2.89 4.30
C THR A 190 9.82 -2.45 4.85
N SER A 191 9.82 -1.72 5.96
CA SER A 191 8.60 -1.31 6.67
C SER A 191 8.79 0.02 7.36
N LEU A 192 7.68 0.71 7.66
CA LEU A 192 7.68 1.93 8.44
C LEU A 192 6.40 1.98 9.30
N VAL A 193 6.56 1.99 10.62
CA VAL A 193 5.44 2.10 11.55
C VAL A 193 5.72 3.18 12.59
N MET A 194 4.67 3.78 13.15
CA MET A 194 4.79 4.79 14.20
C MET A 194 4.19 4.26 15.50
N ASP A 195 4.93 4.42 16.60
CA ASP A 195 4.42 4.09 17.93
C ASP A 195 3.64 5.26 18.57
N LYS A 196 3.01 4.97 19.72
CA LYS A 196 2.22 5.97 20.48
C LYS A 196 3.05 7.15 21.04
N ASN A 197 4.38 7.06 21.04
CA ASN A 197 5.29 8.11 21.48
C ASN A 197 5.87 8.90 20.30
N HIS A 198 5.26 8.78 19.11
CA HIS A 198 5.69 9.41 17.87
C HIS A 198 7.12 9.02 17.44
N LYS A 199 7.53 7.77 17.75
CA LYS A 199 8.76 7.20 17.21
C LYS A 199 8.42 6.33 16.02
N MET A 200 9.09 6.56 14.92
CA MET A 200 9.03 5.72 13.75
C MET A 200 10.02 4.57 13.90
N TRP A 201 9.59 3.40 13.46
CA TRP A 201 10.41 2.19 13.47
C TRP A 201 10.48 1.63 12.06
N THR A 202 11.68 1.27 11.64
CA THR A 202 11.91 0.59 10.35
C THR A 202 12.92 -0.53 10.52
N ILE A 203 12.69 -1.62 9.80
CA ILE A 203 13.63 -2.74 9.67
C ILE A 203 14.24 -2.67 8.27
N THR A 204 15.54 -2.85 8.18
CA THR A 204 16.25 -3.01 6.90
C THR A 204 16.57 -4.49 6.69
N ASP A 205 16.41 -5.00 5.46
CA ASP A 205 16.80 -6.38 5.14
C ASP A 205 18.30 -6.53 4.81
N GLY A 206 18.97 -5.40 4.58
CA GLY A 206 20.41 -5.36 4.33
C GLY A 206 20.82 -5.68 2.91
N GLY A 207 19.86 -5.97 2.01
CA GLY A 207 20.17 -6.41 0.65
C GLY A 207 20.62 -7.86 0.59
N TYR A 208 21.45 -8.20 -0.41
CA TYR A 208 21.97 -9.55 -0.58
C TYR A 208 23.43 -9.53 -1.03
N GLU A 209 24.16 -10.59 -0.70
CA GLU A 209 25.58 -10.74 -1.06
C GLU A 209 25.76 -10.73 -2.60
N GLY A 210 26.68 -9.89 -3.08
CA GLY A 210 26.91 -9.68 -4.51
C GLY A 210 26.00 -8.64 -5.16
N SER A 211 25.11 -8.00 -4.43
CA SER A 211 24.29 -6.89 -4.94
C SER A 211 25.17 -5.70 -5.35
N PRO A 212 24.94 -5.09 -6.53
CA PRO A 212 25.65 -3.87 -6.93
C PRO A 212 25.29 -2.66 -6.04
N TYR A 213 24.23 -2.76 -5.25
CA TYR A 213 23.74 -1.71 -4.34
C TYR A 213 24.24 -1.88 -2.91
N GLY A 214 25.05 -2.91 -2.66
CA GLY A 214 25.66 -3.21 -1.37
C GLY A 214 24.94 -4.34 -0.61
N TYR A 215 25.58 -4.73 0.48
CA TYR A 215 25.09 -5.72 1.42
C TYR A 215 25.58 -5.41 2.83
N GLU A 216 24.72 -5.48 3.79
CA GLU A 216 25.02 -5.31 5.22
C GLU A 216 24.11 -6.18 6.09
N ALA A 217 24.40 -6.30 7.38
CA ALA A 217 23.51 -7.01 8.29
C ALA A 217 22.16 -6.27 8.45
N PRO A 218 21.04 -6.98 8.47
CA PRO A 218 19.73 -6.39 8.81
C PRO A 218 19.78 -5.61 10.11
N SER A 219 19.06 -4.49 10.16
CA SER A 219 19.10 -3.57 11.30
C SER A 219 17.71 -3.01 11.61
N LEU A 220 17.50 -2.66 12.90
CA LEU A 220 16.31 -1.99 13.39
C LEU A 220 16.66 -0.54 13.73
N TYR A 221 15.91 0.41 13.16
CA TYR A 221 16.04 1.83 13.43
C TYR A 221 14.82 2.35 14.19
N ARG A 222 15.10 3.23 15.16
CA ARG A 222 14.11 4.05 15.85
C ARG A 222 14.40 5.52 15.57
N ILE A 223 13.45 6.19 14.97
CA ILE A 223 13.59 7.57 14.51
C ILE A 223 12.55 8.44 15.21
N ASP A 224 12.95 9.58 15.70
CA ASP A 224 12.06 10.58 16.28
C ASP A 224 11.31 11.31 15.16
N ALA A 225 9.97 11.27 15.13
CA ALA A 225 9.19 11.92 14.07
C ALA A 225 9.22 13.46 14.15
N GLU A 226 9.47 14.05 15.34
CA GLU A 226 9.53 15.50 15.52
C GLU A 226 10.85 16.06 15.00
N THR A 227 11.97 15.44 15.37
CA THR A 227 13.31 15.92 15.00
C THR A 227 13.85 15.28 13.74
N PHE A 228 13.27 14.16 13.30
CA PHE A 228 13.69 13.34 12.17
C PHE A 228 15.13 12.83 12.29
N THR A 229 15.49 12.34 13.49
CA THR A 229 16.82 11.80 13.82
C THR A 229 16.74 10.46 14.53
#